data_c3ee0d23c57057fc171a21f49d8660e0
#
_entry.id   c3ee0d23c57057fc171a21f49d8660e0
#
_cell.length_a   1.000
_cell.length_b   1.000
_cell.length_c   1.000
_cell.angle_alpha   90.00
_cell.angle_beta   90.00
_cell.angle_gamma   90.00
#
_symmetry.space_group_name_H-M   'P 1'
#
loop_
_entity.id
_entity.type
_entity.pdbx_description
1 polymer ?
#
loop_
_entity_poly.entity_id
_entity_poly.type
_entity_poly.pdbx_seq_one_letter_code
_entity_poly.pdbx_strand_id
1 'polypeptide(L)'
;MDYVDENAKEVYTENFKGEEYNEELKDLLPSAERFFEFYLAFVQEVLKSKKFEGSKLLEIGSATTIHNIASASFYYENIVQSEFTKNSREILKRWHKSDINLDFSPLLNIIAKLEGYGSELEKGRNALESRIRKSVKCVVSCDLLSNEILKMEELISPETQPPYDLVITMFTLEPACPDSHHFLTALKGINKLLRKGGGLIAAGLENAGGWKVGEKWFPFLHHNVQDIVRALKEAGFGNITFKLHYPHECGIYQKHDSIYCFAAEKL
;
A
#
# COMPACT_ATOMS: atom_id res chain seq x y z
N MET A 1 -9.65 26.84 2.52
CA MET A 1 -11.01 26.58 3.04
C MET A 1 -11.17 25.09 2.96
N ASP A 2 -10.76 24.42 4.05
CA ASP A 2 -10.65 22.97 4.12
C ASP A 2 -12.07 22.41 4.26
N TYR A 3 -12.59 21.93 3.14
CA TYR A 3 -13.84 21.17 3.14
C TYR A 3 -13.50 19.78 3.65
N VAL A 4 -13.57 19.59 4.96
CA VAL A 4 -13.57 18.25 5.56
C VAL A 4 -14.93 17.64 5.22
N ASP A 5 -14.94 16.80 4.18
CA ASP A 5 -16.14 16.07 3.83
C ASP A 5 -16.33 14.94 4.85
N GLU A 6 -17.27 15.13 5.79
CA GLU A 6 -17.65 14.10 6.78
C GLU A 6 -18.12 12.79 6.09
N ASN A 7 -18.36 12.84 4.79
CA ASN A 7 -18.81 11.73 3.95
C ASN A 7 -17.70 10.98 3.19
N ALA A 8 -16.41 11.30 3.35
CA ALA A 8 -15.35 10.64 2.57
C ALA A 8 -15.40 9.10 2.66
N LYS A 9 -15.70 8.54 3.84
CA LYS A 9 -15.87 7.08 4.05
C LYS A 9 -17.08 6.51 3.31
N GLU A 10 -18.21 7.21 3.32
CA GLU A 10 -19.42 6.81 2.59
C GLU A 10 -19.15 6.83 1.09
N VAL A 11 -18.51 7.89 0.59
CA VAL A 11 -18.13 8.00 -0.82
C VAL A 11 -17.26 6.83 -1.24
N TYR A 12 -16.26 6.45 -0.43
CA TYR A 12 -15.43 5.27 -0.70
C TYR A 12 -16.25 3.99 -0.67
N THR A 13 -17.06 3.77 0.37
CA THR A 13 -17.85 2.55 0.54
C THR A 13 -18.85 2.33 -0.60
N GLU A 14 -19.49 3.40 -1.06
CA GLU A 14 -20.52 3.33 -2.08
C GLU A 14 -19.98 3.31 -3.51
N ASN A 15 -18.86 4.01 -3.75
CA ASN A 15 -18.43 4.31 -5.11
C ASN A 15 -17.14 3.59 -5.53
N PHE A 16 -16.29 3.13 -4.60
CA PHE A 16 -15.08 2.41 -4.97
C PHE A 16 -15.43 0.96 -5.35
N LYS A 17 -15.19 0.61 -6.62
CA LYS A 17 -15.39 -0.73 -7.16
C LYS A 17 -14.04 -1.35 -7.51
N GLY A 18 -13.71 -2.44 -6.83
CA GLY A 18 -12.43 -3.10 -7.02
C GLY A 18 -12.20 -3.64 -8.43
N GLU A 19 -13.27 -4.06 -9.10
CA GLU A 19 -13.21 -4.49 -10.49
C GLU A 19 -12.84 -3.35 -11.44
N GLU A 20 -13.49 -2.19 -11.31
CA GLU A 20 -13.22 -0.99 -12.11
C GLU A 20 -11.77 -0.52 -11.88
N TYR A 21 -11.33 -0.54 -10.61
CA TYR A 21 -9.95 -0.20 -10.27
C TYR A 21 -8.91 -1.09 -10.95
N ASN A 22 -9.16 -2.40 -11.02
CA ASN A 22 -8.25 -3.33 -11.71
C ASN A 22 -8.19 -3.10 -13.22
N GLU A 23 -9.31 -2.77 -13.87
CA GLU A 23 -9.32 -2.44 -15.29
C GLU A 23 -8.56 -1.14 -15.56
N GLU A 24 -8.78 -0.11 -14.75
CA GLU A 24 -8.06 1.16 -14.88
C GLU A 24 -6.54 1.00 -14.67
N LEU A 25 -6.12 0.15 -13.73
CA LEU A 25 -4.70 -0.14 -13.55
C LEU A 25 -4.08 -0.77 -14.81
N LYS A 26 -4.80 -1.65 -15.51
CA LYS A 26 -4.32 -2.25 -16.76
C LYS A 26 -4.19 -1.21 -17.89
N ASP A 27 -5.20 -0.35 -18.03
CA ASP A 27 -5.22 0.68 -19.07
C ASP A 27 -4.13 1.73 -18.84
N LEU A 28 -3.81 1.98 -17.60
CA LEU A 28 -2.83 2.96 -17.18
C LEU A 28 -1.39 2.50 -17.37
N LEU A 29 -1.11 1.24 -17.10
CA LEU A 29 0.25 0.70 -17.02
C LEU A 29 1.15 1.03 -18.20
N PRO A 30 0.69 1.02 -19.48
CA PRO A 30 1.55 1.40 -20.61
C PRO A 30 2.14 2.80 -20.50
N SER A 31 1.43 3.75 -19.87
CA SER A 31 1.88 5.11 -19.66
C SER A 31 2.56 5.36 -18.32
N ALA A 32 2.31 4.50 -17.35
CA ALA A 32 2.77 4.65 -15.96
C ALA A 32 3.81 3.61 -15.52
N GLU A 33 4.41 2.84 -16.43
CA GLU A 33 5.38 1.79 -16.05
C GLU A 33 6.50 2.34 -15.16
N ARG A 34 7.07 3.50 -15.50
CA ARG A 34 8.12 4.16 -14.69
C ARG A 34 7.67 4.57 -13.29
N PHE A 35 6.40 4.93 -13.15
CA PHE A 35 5.80 5.23 -11.84
C PHE A 35 5.83 3.97 -10.94
N PHE A 36 5.36 2.84 -11.49
CA PHE A 36 5.35 1.58 -10.75
C PHE A 36 6.77 1.06 -10.50
N GLU A 37 7.65 1.12 -11.49
CA GLU A 37 9.05 0.74 -11.32
C GLU A 37 9.73 1.49 -10.18
N PHE A 38 9.50 2.80 -10.09
CA PHE A 38 10.15 3.64 -9.07
C PHE A 38 9.85 3.17 -7.65
N TYR A 39 8.58 3.06 -7.27
CA TYR A 39 8.26 2.70 -5.89
C TYR A 39 8.45 1.20 -5.60
N LEU A 40 8.18 0.33 -6.57
CA LEU A 40 8.43 -1.11 -6.42
C LEU A 40 9.93 -1.41 -6.27
N ALA A 41 10.79 -0.71 -7.01
CA ALA A 41 12.24 -0.81 -6.83
C ALA A 41 12.68 -0.30 -5.45
N PHE A 42 12.09 0.78 -4.94
CA PHE A 42 12.36 1.26 -3.59
C PHE A 42 11.97 0.24 -2.52
N VAL A 43 10.77 -0.36 -2.63
CA VAL A 43 10.35 -1.44 -1.73
C VAL A 43 11.36 -2.57 -1.73
N GLN A 44 11.77 -3.03 -2.92
CA GLN A 44 12.74 -4.12 -3.05
C GLN A 44 14.10 -3.76 -2.46
N GLU A 45 14.57 -2.54 -2.63
CA GLU A 45 15.83 -2.06 -2.05
C GLU A 45 15.80 -2.10 -0.52
N VAL A 46 14.71 -1.61 0.09
CA VAL A 46 14.52 -1.65 1.54
C VAL A 46 14.48 -3.09 2.05
N LEU A 47 13.75 -3.98 1.36
CA LEU A 47 13.69 -5.40 1.72
C LEU A 47 15.05 -6.09 1.63
N LYS A 48 15.80 -5.85 0.56
CA LYS A 48 17.17 -6.37 0.37
C LYS A 48 18.16 -5.88 1.42
N SER A 49 17.96 -4.69 1.97
CA SER A 49 18.80 -4.15 3.05
C SER A 49 18.68 -4.91 4.36
N LYS A 50 17.62 -5.72 4.51
CA LYS A 50 17.28 -6.48 5.72
C LYS A 50 17.12 -5.62 6.98
N LYS A 51 16.89 -4.32 6.81
CA LYS A 51 16.75 -3.38 7.94
C LYS A 51 15.61 -3.75 8.89
N PHE A 52 14.53 -4.31 8.37
CA PHE A 52 13.31 -4.66 9.12
C PHE A 52 13.04 -6.17 9.12
N GLU A 53 14.12 -6.98 9.31
CA GLU A 53 13.97 -8.44 9.33
C GLU A 53 12.92 -8.93 10.33
N GLY A 54 12.20 -9.97 9.94
CA GLY A 54 11.17 -10.60 10.77
C GLY A 54 10.31 -11.56 9.96
N SER A 55 9.20 -12.00 10.53
CA SER A 55 8.30 -12.95 9.88
C SER A 55 6.91 -12.39 9.59
N LYS A 56 6.55 -11.25 10.22
CA LYS A 56 5.19 -10.69 10.16
C LYS A 56 5.15 -9.35 9.45
N LEU A 57 4.34 -9.28 8.40
CA LEU A 57 4.09 -8.07 7.63
C LEU A 57 2.60 -7.77 7.59
N LEU A 58 2.26 -6.49 7.71
CA LEU A 58 0.94 -5.95 7.46
C LEU A 58 0.96 -5.05 6.24
N GLU A 59 0.07 -5.29 5.28
CA GLU A 59 -0.26 -4.31 4.24
C GLU A 59 -1.54 -3.58 4.62
N ILE A 60 -1.52 -2.24 4.56
CA ILE A 60 -2.68 -1.39 4.80
C ILE A 60 -3.10 -0.73 3.49
N GLY A 61 -4.37 -0.90 3.11
CA GLY A 61 -4.92 -0.36 1.86
C GLY A 61 -4.53 -1.18 0.65
N SER A 62 -4.79 -2.48 0.68
CA SER A 62 -4.45 -3.40 -0.43
C SER A 62 -5.28 -3.17 -1.69
N ALA A 63 -6.41 -2.45 -1.61
CA ALA A 63 -7.43 -2.41 -2.66
C ALA A 63 -7.74 -3.84 -3.16
N THR A 64 -7.68 -4.08 -4.47
CA THR A 64 -7.81 -5.42 -5.07
C THR A 64 -6.48 -5.91 -5.66
N THR A 65 -5.35 -5.53 -5.07
CA THR A 65 -4.02 -5.76 -5.65
C THR A 65 -3.10 -6.60 -4.77
N ILE A 66 -2.05 -7.14 -5.38
CA ILE A 66 -1.08 -8.01 -4.70
C ILE A 66 0.37 -7.58 -4.95
N HIS A 67 0.58 -6.60 -5.82
CA HIS A 67 1.91 -6.23 -6.29
C HIS A 67 2.76 -5.54 -5.21
N ASN A 68 2.14 -4.80 -4.29
CA ASN A 68 2.86 -4.11 -3.23
C ASN A 68 3.59 -5.08 -2.27
N ILE A 69 3.03 -6.26 -2.06
CA ILE A 69 3.59 -7.30 -1.18
C ILE A 69 4.38 -8.37 -1.94
N ALA A 70 4.41 -8.31 -3.28
CA ALA A 70 4.98 -9.40 -4.08
C ALA A 70 6.47 -9.64 -3.78
N SER A 71 7.30 -8.60 -3.76
CA SER A 71 8.69 -8.74 -3.33
C SER A 71 8.81 -9.11 -1.85
N ALA A 72 7.94 -8.57 -1.00
CA ALA A 72 7.96 -8.82 0.44
C ALA A 72 7.65 -10.29 0.78
N SER A 73 6.86 -10.99 -0.04
CA SER A 73 6.52 -12.40 0.15
C SER A 73 7.73 -13.35 0.11
N PHE A 74 8.89 -12.87 -0.36
CA PHE A 74 10.16 -13.61 -0.28
C PHE A 74 10.79 -13.55 1.13
N TYR A 75 10.52 -12.50 1.86
CA TYR A 75 11.16 -12.21 3.16
C TYR A 75 10.25 -12.48 4.35
N TYR A 76 8.92 -12.40 4.16
CA TYR A 76 7.93 -12.52 5.23
C TYR A 76 7.00 -13.70 4.99
N GLU A 77 6.95 -14.62 5.95
CA GLU A 77 6.13 -15.83 5.88
C GLU A 77 4.67 -15.58 6.26
N ASN A 78 4.41 -14.55 7.07
CA ASN A 78 3.10 -14.23 7.62
C ASN A 78 2.69 -12.83 7.24
N ILE A 79 2.02 -12.71 6.10
CA ILE A 79 1.51 -11.45 5.57
C ILE A 79 0.01 -11.35 5.87
N VAL A 80 -0.39 -10.23 6.42
CA VAL A 80 -1.78 -9.82 6.55
C VAL A 80 -2.03 -8.71 5.54
N GLN A 81 -2.98 -8.91 4.63
CA GLN A 81 -3.50 -7.83 3.80
C GLN A 81 -4.69 -7.19 4.50
N SER A 82 -4.77 -5.87 4.50
CA SER A 82 -5.93 -5.18 5.06
C SER A 82 -6.47 -4.11 4.12
N GLU A 83 -7.78 -4.00 4.07
CA GLU A 83 -8.48 -3.14 3.12
C GLU A 83 -9.80 -2.61 3.73
N PHE A 84 -10.11 -1.35 3.45
CA PHE A 84 -11.28 -0.67 3.98
C PHE A 84 -12.59 -1.19 3.36
N THR A 85 -12.65 -1.30 2.02
CA THR A 85 -13.87 -1.65 1.31
C THR A 85 -14.15 -3.16 1.37
N LYS A 86 -15.39 -3.52 1.69
CA LYS A 86 -15.79 -4.94 1.75
C LYS A 86 -15.67 -5.63 0.40
N ASN A 87 -16.05 -4.95 -0.68
CA ASN A 87 -15.97 -5.50 -2.04
C ASN A 87 -14.55 -5.94 -2.37
N SER A 88 -13.56 -5.07 -2.17
CA SER A 88 -12.15 -5.38 -2.46
C SER A 88 -11.62 -6.53 -1.61
N ARG A 89 -11.99 -6.59 -0.32
CA ARG A 89 -11.60 -7.73 0.54
C ARG A 89 -12.13 -9.06 0.02
N GLU A 90 -13.39 -9.11 -0.41
CA GLU A 90 -13.98 -10.35 -0.94
C GLU A 90 -13.33 -10.78 -2.26
N ILE A 91 -12.98 -9.83 -3.13
CA ILE A 91 -12.22 -10.08 -4.36
C ILE A 91 -10.84 -10.69 -4.02
N LEU A 92 -10.08 -10.06 -3.12
CA LEU A 92 -8.78 -10.59 -2.68
C LEU A 92 -8.88 -11.98 -2.07
N LYS A 93 -9.84 -12.21 -1.16
CA LYS A 93 -10.07 -13.53 -0.55
C LYS A 93 -10.35 -14.61 -1.58
N ARG A 94 -11.16 -14.30 -2.60
CA ARG A 94 -11.46 -15.23 -3.69
C ARG A 94 -10.22 -15.49 -4.55
N TRP A 95 -9.43 -14.45 -4.83
CA TRP A 95 -8.18 -14.62 -5.59
C TRP A 95 -7.18 -15.51 -4.83
N HIS A 96 -6.99 -15.30 -3.53
CA HIS A 96 -6.09 -16.13 -2.71
C HIS A 96 -6.53 -17.60 -2.67
N LYS A 97 -7.83 -17.87 -2.72
CA LYS A 97 -8.39 -19.23 -2.81
C LYS A 97 -8.37 -19.83 -4.21
N SER A 98 -7.94 -19.08 -5.22
CA SER A 98 -8.02 -19.46 -6.63
C SER A 98 -9.45 -19.62 -7.16
N ASP A 99 -10.44 -18.97 -6.53
CA ASP A 99 -11.83 -18.98 -6.94
C ASP A 99 -12.12 -18.02 -8.11
N ILE A 100 -11.23 -17.05 -8.31
CA ILE A 100 -11.27 -16.11 -9.43
C ILE A 100 -9.87 -15.91 -9.99
N ASN A 101 -9.80 -15.55 -11.26
CA ASN A 101 -8.57 -15.14 -11.91
C ASN A 101 -8.61 -13.63 -12.16
N LEU A 102 -7.60 -12.91 -11.68
CA LEU A 102 -7.34 -11.51 -11.99
C LEU A 102 -5.97 -11.42 -12.66
N ASP A 103 -5.90 -10.64 -13.71
CA ASP A 103 -4.64 -10.45 -14.43
C ASP A 103 -3.77 -9.38 -13.78
N PHE A 104 -2.80 -9.80 -12.98
CA PHE A 104 -1.75 -8.95 -12.42
C PHE A 104 -0.46 -8.96 -13.23
N SER A 105 -0.45 -9.62 -14.39
CA SER A 105 0.77 -9.86 -15.17
C SER A 105 1.56 -8.59 -15.50
N PRO A 106 0.96 -7.43 -15.82
CA PRO A 106 1.75 -6.25 -16.13
C PRO A 106 2.60 -5.77 -14.94
N LEU A 107 2.01 -5.70 -13.73
CA LEU A 107 2.71 -5.29 -12.51
C LEU A 107 3.70 -6.36 -12.03
N LEU A 108 3.31 -7.62 -12.08
CA LEU A 108 4.20 -8.73 -11.71
C LEU A 108 5.38 -8.87 -12.67
N ASN A 109 5.26 -8.45 -13.94
CA ASN A 109 6.40 -8.39 -14.86
C ASN A 109 7.46 -7.39 -14.39
N ILE A 110 7.06 -6.23 -13.89
CA ILE A 110 7.99 -5.23 -13.33
C ILE A 110 8.76 -5.88 -12.17
N ILE A 111 8.06 -6.52 -11.25
CA ILE A 111 8.66 -7.15 -10.07
C ILE A 111 9.55 -8.33 -10.47
N ALA A 112 9.12 -9.16 -11.42
CA ALA A 112 9.93 -10.27 -11.94
C ALA A 112 11.25 -9.76 -12.55
N LYS A 113 11.22 -8.66 -13.33
CA LYS A 113 12.44 -8.00 -13.81
C LYS A 113 13.34 -7.56 -12.66
N LEU A 114 12.79 -6.89 -11.65
CA LEU A 114 13.51 -6.43 -10.46
C LEU A 114 14.10 -7.58 -9.64
N GLU A 115 13.47 -8.74 -9.62
CA GLU A 115 13.98 -9.96 -8.97
C GLU A 115 14.96 -10.78 -9.83
N GLY A 116 15.25 -10.33 -11.06
CA GLY A 116 16.28 -10.91 -11.91
C GLY A 116 15.81 -12.05 -12.82
N TYR A 117 14.51 -12.20 -13.05
CA TYR A 117 14.00 -13.21 -14.00
C TYR A 117 14.29 -12.88 -15.47
N GLY A 118 14.69 -11.63 -15.78
CA GLY A 118 15.10 -11.25 -17.14
C GLY A 118 14.01 -11.50 -18.17
N SER A 119 14.27 -12.39 -19.14
CA SER A 119 13.30 -12.78 -20.19
C SER A 119 12.31 -13.86 -19.75
N GLU A 120 12.54 -14.53 -18.59
CA GLU A 120 11.67 -15.60 -18.08
C GLU A 120 10.48 -15.03 -17.27
N LEU A 121 9.77 -14.03 -17.81
CA LEU A 121 8.74 -13.29 -17.08
C LEU A 121 7.56 -14.15 -16.62
N GLU A 122 7.15 -15.11 -17.43
CA GLU A 122 6.07 -16.04 -17.06
C GLU A 122 6.45 -16.89 -15.85
N LYS A 123 7.67 -17.43 -15.84
CA LYS A 123 8.22 -18.18 -14.70
C LYS A 123 8.30 -17.30 -13.45
N GLY A 124 8.73 -16.04 -13.63
CA GLY A 124 8.77 -15.05 -12.55
C GLY A 124 7.40 -14.77 -11.97
N ARG A 125 6.38 -14.49 -12.81
CA ARG A 125 4.99 -14.28 -12.36
C ARG A 125 4.45 -15.47 -11.58
N ASN A 126 4.60 -16.68 -12.13
CA ASN A 126 4.11 -17.89 -11.48
C ASN A 126 4.77 -18.12 -10.11
N ALA A 127 6.08 -17.84 -10.00
CA ALA A 127 6.79 -17.90 -8.71
C ALA A 127 6.29 -16.84 -7.72
N LEU A 128 6.05 -15.61 -8.18
CA LEU A 128 5.51 -14.53 -7.38
C LEU A 128 4.10 -14.85 -6.84
N GLU A 129 3.17 -15.26 -7.71
CA GLU A 129 1.81 -15.61 -7.31
C GLU A 129 1.76 -16.77 -6.31
N SER A 130 2.53 -17.83 -6.58
CA SER A 130 2.63 -18.98 -5.68
C SER A 130 3.14 -18.55 -4.30
N ARG A 131 4.16 -17.70 -4.26
CA ARG A 131 4.77 -17.21 -3.02
C ARG A 131 3.83 -16.31 -2.25
N ILE A 132 3.13 -15.39 -2.92
CA ILE A 132 2.12 -14.51 -2.30
C ILE A 132 1.01 -15.36 -1.66
N ARG A 133 0.42 -16.30 -2.40
CA ARG A 133 -0.65 -17.18 -1.88
C ARG A 133 -0.20 -17.98 -0.66
N LYS A 134 1.07 -18.39 -0.61
CA LYS A 134 1.64 -19.11 0.55
C LYS A 134 1.83 -18.20 1.76
N SER A 135 2.29 -16.95 1.53
CA SER A 135 2.66 -16.02 2.59
C SER A 135 1.47 -15.26 3.18
N VAL A 136 0.46 -14.93 2.38
CA VAL A 136 -0.73 -14.24 2.87
C VAL A 136 -1.60 -15.19 3.68
N LYS A 137 -1.80 -14.86 4.97
CA LYS A 137 -2.56 -15.68 5.92
C LYS A 137 -4.02 -15.29 5.99
N CYS A 138 -4.32 -13.99 5.86
CA CYS A 138 -5.68 -13.47 5.86
C CYS A 138 -5.79 -12.12 5.18
N VAL A 139 -7.02 -11.79 4.78
CA VAL A 139 -7.43 -10.47 4.32
C VAL A 139 -8.48 -9.95 5.29
N VAL A 140 -8.18 -8.84 5.96
CA VAL A 140 -8.99 -8.29 7.06
C VAL A 140 -9.46 -6.87 6.79
N SER A 141 -10.40 -6.39 7.59
CA SER A 141 -10.88 -5.02 7.54
C SER A 141 -9.89 -4.08 8.22
N CYS A 142 -9.66 -2.91 7.60
CA CYS A 142 -8.95 -1.81 8.25
C CYS A 142 -9.68 -0.48 8.08
N ASP A 143 -9.47 0.41 9.04
CA ASP A 143 -9.92 1.80 8.99
C ASP A 143 -8.89 2.69 9.66
N LEU A 144 -8.13 3.45 8.87
CA LEU A 144 -7.07 4.35 9.34
C LEU A 144 -7.59 5.49 10.24
N LEU A 145 -8.87 5.80 10.17
CA LEU A 145 -9.52 6.84 10.98
C LEU A 145 -10.18 6.28 12.25
N SER A 146 -10.10 4.97 12.47
CA SER A 146 -10.58 4.32 13.69
C SER A 146 -9.52 4.35 14.79
N ASN A 147 -9.95 4.33 16.05
CA ASN A 147 -9.06 4.14 17.19
C ASN A 147 -8.29 2.81 17.12
N GLU A 148 -8.92 1.79 16.56
CA GLU A 148 -8.34 0.49 16.23
C GLU A 148 -8.33 0.33 14.71
N ILE A 149 -7.16 0.46 14.10
CA ILE A 149 -7.01 0.37 12.64
C ILE A 149 -7.48 -0.98 12.11
N LEU A 150 -7.23 -2.06 12.82
CA LEU A 150 -7.59 -3.43 12.43
C LEU A 150 -8.71 -3.96 13.32
N LYS A 151 -9.61 -4.75 12.76
CA LYS A 151 -10.55 -5.55 13.54
C LYS A 151 -9.82 -6.77 14.10
N MET A 152 -9.43 -6.69 15.37
CA MET A 152 -8.62 -7.71 16.02
C MET A 152 -9.29 -9.09 16.04
N GLU A 153 -10.62 -9.16 16.05
CA GLU A 153 -11.39 -10.41 15.98
C GLU A 153 -11.25 -11.16 14.64
N GLU A 154 -10.78 -10.48 13.57
CA GLU A 154 -10.49 -11.11 12.28
C GLU A 154 -9.08 -11.73 12.23
N LEU A 155 -8.22 -11.44 13.20
CA LEU A 155 -6.84 -11.93 13.32
C LEU A 155 -6.80 -13.15 14.25
N ILE A 156 -7.18 -14.31 13.74
CA ILE A 156 -7.50 -15.50 14.54
C ILE A 156 -6.23 -16.16 15.11
N SER A 157 -5.12 -16.11 14.38
CA SER A 157 -3.91 -16.84 14.75
C SER A 157 -2.78 -15.91 15.24
N PRO A 158 -1.89 -16.36 16.13
CA PRO A 158 -0.83 -15.52 16.69
C PRO A 158 0.11 -14.92 15.65
N GLU A 159 0.34 -15.63 14.53
CA GLU A 159 1.19 -15.16 13.44
C GLU A 159 0.57 -14.02 12.63
N THR A 160 -0.74 -13.79 12.75
CA THR A 160 -1.45 -12.68 12.09
C THR A 160 -1.66 -11.47 13.02
N GLN A 161 -1.50 -11.63 14.32
CA GLN A 161 -1.69 -10.54 15.29
C GLN A 161 -0.46 -9.62 15.39
N PRO A 162 -0.66 -8.34 15.73
CA PRO A 162 0.47 -7.45 16.04
C PRO A 162 1.24 -7.96 17.28
N PRO A 163 2.49 -7.51 17.50
CA PRO A 163 3.17 -6.51 16.67
C PRO A 163 3.75 -7.09 15.37
N TYR A 164 3.77 -6.24 14.34
CA TYR A 164 4.37 -6.56 13.04
C TYR A 164 5.83 -6.09 12.98
N ASP A 165 6.63 -6.76 12.13
CA ASP A 165 8.00 -6.37 11.85
C ASP A 165 8.05 -5.26 10.80
N LEU A 166 7.12 -5.30 9.84
CA LEU A 166 7.00 -4.32 8.77
C LEU A 166 5.53 -4.01 8.48
N VAL A 167 5.24 -2.73 8.26
CA VAL A 167 3.98 -2.26 7.64
C VAL A 167 4.32 -1.68 6.27
N ILE A 168 3.54 -2.05 5.26
CA ILE A 168 3.57 -1.47 3.91
C ILE A 168 2.24 -0.77 3.66
N THR A 169 2.26 0.47 3.15
CA THR A 169 1.06 1.21 2.75
C THR A 169 1.38 2.09 1.55
N MET A 170 0.73 1.83 0.41
CA MET A 170 1.03 2.50 -0.85
C MET A 170 -0.18 3.30 -1.33
N PHE A 171 -0.03 4.62 -1.51
CA PHE A 171 -1.07 5.52 -2.02
C PHE A 171 -2.41 5.42 -1.26
N THR A 172 -2.32 5.20 0.05
CA THR A 172 -3.50 4.94 0.91
C THR A 172 -3.72 6.05 1.94
N LEU A 173 -2.64 6.64 2.44
CA LEU A 173 -2.72 7.62 3.52
C LEU A 173 -3.39 8.91 3.08
N GLU A 174 -3.08 9.41 1.88
CA GLU A 174 -3.64 10.65 1.35
C GLU A 174 -5.14 10.56 1.08
N PRO A 175 -5.65 9.51 0.41
CA PRO A 175 -7.09 9.37 0.21
C PRO A 175 -7.87 9.01 1.47
N ALA A 176 -7.22 8.40 2.46
CA ALA A 176 -7.89 8.00 3.70
C ALA A 176 -7.97 9.12 4.73
N CYS A 177 -7.08 10.10 4.68
CA CYS A 177 -6.96 11.13 5.72
C CYS A 177 -7.47 12.49 5.21
N PRO A 178 -8.57 13.02 5.76
CA PRO A 178 -9.15 14.27 5.29
C PRO A 178 -8.30 15.51 5.61
N ASP A 179 -7.43 15.42 6.61
CA ASP A 179 -6.56 16.51 7.03
C ASP A 179 -5.28 16.01 7.72
N SER A 180 -4.36 16.92 8.03
CA SER A 180 -3.07 16.62 8.66
C SER A 180 -3.20 16.03 10.07
N HIS A 181 -4.27 16.35 10.81
CA HIS A 181 -4.52 15.78 12.13
C HIS A 181 -4.86 14.28 12.03
N HIS A 182 -5.73 13.92 11.08
CA HIS A 182 -6.07 12.52 10.81
C HIS A 182 -4.88 11.74 10.26
N PHE A 183 -4.07 12.36 9.39
CA PHE A 183 -2.82 11.79 8.90
C PHE A 183 -1.85 11.43 10.04
N LEU A 184 -1.63 12.36 10.96
CA LEU A 184 -0.82 12.11 12.15
C LEU A 184 -1.41 11.02 13.04
N THR A 185 -2.72 11.00 13.22
CA THR A 185 -3.44 9.98 14.02
C THR A 185 -3.29 8.61 13.40
N ALA A 186 -3.42 8.50 12.06
CA ALA A 186 -3.18 7.26 11.32
C ALA A 186 -1.75 6.76 11.50
N LEU A 187 -0.74 7.63 11.38
CA LEU A 187 0.66 7.27 11.62
C LEU A 187 0.91 6.79 13.05
N LYS A 188 0.32 7.45 14.07
CA LYS A 188 0.38 7.00 15.47
C LYS A 188 -0.28 5.63 15.66
N GLY A 189 -1.38 5.37 14.98
CA GLY A 189 -2.04 4.07 14.96
C GLY A 189 -1.18 2.98 14.33
N ILE A 190 -0.57 3.26 13.18
CA ILE A 190 0.37 2.34 12.51
C ILE A 190 1.58 2.06 13.41
N ASN A 191 2.13 3.09 14.06
CA ASN A 191 3.25 2.92 14.99
C ASN A 191 2.91 1.92 16.12
N LYS A 192 1.68 1.96 16.66
CA LYS A 192 1.24 1.00 17.71
C LYS A 192 1.21 -0.45 17.21
N LEU A 193 0.95 -0.67 15.92
CA LEU A 193 0.91 -2.01 15.32
C LEU A 193 2.31 -2.61 15.10
N LEU A 194 3.36 -1.79 15.08
CA LEU A 194 4.74 -2.23 14.88
C LEU A 194 5.42 -2.62 16.19
N ARG A 195 6.35 -3.58 16.13
CA ARG A 195 7.32 -3.76 17.21
C ARG A 195 8.32 -2.61 17.25
N LYS A 196 9.02 -2.44 18.38
CA LYS A 196 10.17 -1.52 18.45
C LYS A 196 11.24 -1.94 17.44
N GLY A 197 11.78 -0.99 16.69
CA GLY A 197 12.70 -1.24 15.58
C GLY A 197 12.04 -1.83 14.34
N GLY A 198 10.72 -1.99 14.32
CA GLY A 198 9.95 -2.36 13.13
C GLY A 198 9.84 -1.22 12.14
N GLY A 199 9.50 -1.52 10.89
CA GLY A 199 9.51 -0.58 9.79
C GLY A 199 8.14 -0.17 9.25
N LEU A 200 8.05 1.04 8.75
CA LEU A 200 6.98 1.50 7.88
C LEU A 200 7.56 1.86 6.51
N ILE A 201 7.08 1.22 5.45
CA ILE A 201 7.36 1.62 4.06
C ILE A 201 6.08 2.19 3.47
N ALA A 202 6.16 3.38 2.89
CA ALA A 202 5.04 4.00 2.22
C ALA A 202 5.45 4.69 0.93
N ALA A 203 4.50 4.82 0.02
CA ALA A 203 4.58 5.69 -1.15
C ALA A 203 3.30 6.50 -1.28
N GLY A 204 3.41 7.68 -1.84
CA GLY A 204 2.31 8.59 -2.07
C GLY A 204 2.68 9.71 -3.04
N LEU A 205 1.81 10.72 -3.13
CA LEU A 205 1.93 11.83 -4.06
C LEU A 205 1.97 13.16 -3.30
N GLU A 206 3.01 13.95 -3.57
CA GLU A 206 3.16 15.28 -3.01
C GLU A 206 2.22 16.27 -3.72
N ASN A 207 1.42 16.99 -2.93
CA ASN A 207 0.52 18.04 -3.41
C ASN A 207 -0.45 17.58 -4.52
N ALA A 208 -0.87 16.32 -4.50
CA ALA A 208 -1.87 15.82 -5.43
C ALA A 208 -3.28 16.24 -5.01
N GLY A 209 -4.13 16.57 -6.00
CA GLY A 209 -5.52 16.93 -5.73
C GLY A 209 -6.44 15.73 -5.52
N GLY A 210 -6.05 14.56 -5.98
CA GLY A 210 -6.83 13.33 -5.90
C GLY A 210 -6.66 12.42 -7.12
N TRP A 211 -7.54 11.45 -7.25
CA TRP A 211 -7.53 10.46 -8.32
C TRP A 211 -8.95 10.07 -8.74
N LYS A 212 -9.06 9.45 -9.91
CA LYS A 212 -10.33 9.02 -10.47
C LYS A 212 -10.38 7.49 -10.53
N VAL A 213 -11.52 6.91 -10.18
CA VAL A 213 -11.84 5.49 -10.40
C VAL A 213 -13.23 5.43 -11.02
N GLY A 214 -13.34 4.86 -12.21
CA GLY A 214 -14.55 4.95 -13.02
C GLY A 214 -14.91 6.42 -13.29
N GLU A 215 -16.12 6.81 -13.02
CA GLU A 215 -16.58 8.19 -13.13
C GLU A 215 -16.45 9.01 -11.84
N LYS A 216 -15.91 8.41 -10.75
CA LYS A 216 -15.84 9.03 -9.43
C LYS A 216 -14.47 9.60 -9.14
N TRP A 217 -14.50 10.76 -8.51
CA TRP A 217 -13.33 11.48 -8.02
C TRP A 217 -13.13 11.23 -6.52
N PHE A 218 -11.90 10.89 -6.13
CA PHE A 218 -11.50 10.70 -4.74
C PHE A 218 -10.41 11.73 -4.39
N PRO A 219 -10.71 12.69 -3.50
CA PRO A 219 -9.75 13.72 -3.13
C PRO A 219 -8.60 13.14 -2.31
N PHE A 220 -7.43 13.77 -2.40
CA PHE A 220 -6.26 13.48 -1.58
C PHE A 220 -5.99 14.59 -0.58
N LEU A 221 -5.43 14.24 0.56
CA LEU A 221 -4.82 15.19 1.46
C LEU A 221 -3.67 15.90 0.74
N HIS A 222 -3.76 17.22 0.67
CA HIS A 222 -2.71 18.06 0.11
C HIS A 222 -1.62 18.30 1.14
N HIS A 223 -0.43 17.73 0.93
CA HIS A 223 0.71 17.86 1.83
C HIS A 223 2.03 17.77 1.05
N ASN A 224 3.09 18.33 1.63
CA ASN A 224 4.45 18.25 1.10
C ASN A 224 5.33 17.32 1.94
N VAL A 225 6.53 17.02 1.43
CA VAL A 225 7.49 16.12 2.10
C VAL A 225 7.86 16.59 3.51
N GLN A 226 7.97 17.91 3.75
CA GLN A 226 8.31 18.44 5.05
C GLN A 226 7.22 18.17 6.09
N ASP A 227 5.95 18.26 5.70
CA ASP A 227 4.81 17.94 6.56
C ASP A 227 4.79 16.45 6.89
N ILE A 228 5.07 15.58 5.91
CA ILE A 228 5.17 14.13 6.12
C ILE A 228 6.29 13.80 7.11
N VAL A 229 7.48 14.35 6.93
CA VAL A 229 8.63 14.12 7.83
C VAL A 229 8.32 14.58 9.25
N ARG A 230 7.64 15.72 9.41
CA ARG A 230 7.21 16.24 10.71
C ARG A 230 6.24 15.29 11.38
N ALA A 231 5.22 14.85 10.67
CA ALA A 231 4.21 13.91 11.17
C ALA A 231 4.80 12.56 11.55
N LEU A 232 5.74 12.02 10.74
CA LEU A 232 6.44 10.78 11.06
C LEU A 232 7.22 10.88 12.38
N LYS A 233 8.00 11.97 12.57
CA LYS A 233 8.75 12.20 13.82
C LYS A 233 7.81 12.32 15.02
N GLU A 234 6.73 13.07 14.88
CA GLU A 234 5.74 13.24 15.95
C GLU A 234 4.99 11.93 16.26
N ALA A 235 4.82 11.05 15.27
CA ALA A 235 4.24 9.72 15.46
C ALA A 235 5.22 8.70 16.06
N GLY A 236 6.48 9.07 16.35
CA GLY A 236 7.48 8.20 16.97
C GLY A 236 8.30 7.38 15.99
N PHE A 237 8.40 7.83 14.73
CA PHE A 237 9.29 7.25 13.73
C PHE A 237 10.61 8.02 13.62
N GLY A 238 11.69 7.30 13.36
CA GLY A 238 13.02 7.85 13.07
C GLY A 238 13.73 7.10 11.95
N ASN A 239 15.03 7.36 11.78
CA ASN A 239 15.86 6.73 10.75
C ASN A 239 15.19 6.72 9.36
N ILE A 240 14.58 7.89 9.00
CA ILE A 240 13.74 8.05 7.83
C ILE A 240 14.62 8.16 6.58
N THR A 241 14.35 7.32 5.59
CA THR A 241 14.93 7.37 4.25
C THR A 241 13.84 7.79 3.27
N PHE A 242 14.09 8.81 2.46
CA PHE A 242 13.18 9.30 1.42
C PHE A 242 13.79 9.12 0.04
N LYS A 243 12.95 8.79 -0.94
CA LYS A 243 13.22 8.96 -2.38
C LYS A 243 12.09 9.72 -3.03
N LEU A 244 12.43 10.61 -3.95
CA LEU A 244 11.49 11.41 -4.73
C LEU A 244 11.69 11.13 -6.20
N HIS A 245 10.61 11.09 -6.93
CA HIS A 245 10.57 11.06 -8.38
C HIS A 245 9.68 12.18 -8.89
N TYR A 246 10.20 12.97 -9.82
CA TYR A 246 9.48 14.09 -10.43
C TYR A 246 8.97 13.64 -11.79
N PRO A 247 7.68 13.33 -11.92
CA PRO A 247 7.15 12.79 -13.15
C PRO A 247 7.01 13.88 -14.22
N HIS A 248 7.33 13.50 -15.44
CA HIS A 248 6.96 14.27 -16.63
C HIS A 248 5.59 13.81 -17.14
N GLU A 249 4.57 13.71 -16.45
CA GLU A 249 3.22 13.27 -16.80
C GLU A 249 2.93 11.80 -16.36
N CYS A 250 2.02 11.69 -15.44
CA CYS A 250 1.39 10.43 -15.09
C CYS A 250 -0.14 10.63 -15.17
N GLY A 251 -0.76 10.04 -16.19
CA GLY A 251 -2.13 10.40 -16.65
C GLY A 251 -3.31 10.05 -15.73
N ILE A 252 -3.11 9.44 -14.55
CA ILE A 252 -4.23 9.05 -13.63
C ILE A 252 -4.50 10.05 -12.55
N TYR A 253 -3.44 10.61 -12.04
CA TYR A 253 -3.53 11.49 -10.91
C TYR A 253 -3.59 12.92 -11.40
N GLN A 254 -4.36 13.75 -10.71
CA GLN A 254 -4.25 15.18 -10.91
C GLN A 254 -2.78 15.60 -10.74
N LYS A 255 -2.48 16.77 -11.29
CA LYS A 255 -1.18 17.41 -11.14
C LYS A 255 -0.66 17.25 -9.72
N HIS A 256 0.50 16.66 -9.60
CA HIS A 256 1.25 16.47 -8.36
C HIS A 256 2.69 16.93 -8.57
N ASP A 257 3.38 17.27 -7.48
CA ASP A 257 4.73 17.81 -7.57
C ASP A 257 5.76 16.68 -7.66
N SER A 258 5.57 15.62 -6.88
CA SER A 258 6.44 14.43 -6.91
C SER A 258 5.71 13.16 -6.46
N ILE A 259 6.29 12.02 -6.82
CA ILE A 259 6.02 10.74 -6.16
C ILE A 259 7.04 10.61 -5.06
N TYR A 260 6.61 10.37 -3.84
CA TYR A 260 7.52 10.08 -2.75
C TYR A 260 7.46 8.60 -2.34
N CYS A 261 8.58 8.09 -1.90
CA CYS A 261 8.67 6.85 -1.14
C CYS A 261 9.45 7.10 0.14
N PHE A 262 9.05 6.48 1.24
CA PHE A 262 9.87 6.49 2.44
C PHE A 262 9.90 5.14 3.15
N ALA A 263 10.97 4.95 3.91
CA ALA A 263 11.10 3.90 4.90
C ALA A 263 11.46 4.55 6.23
N ALA A 264 10.72 4.25 7.28
CA ALA A 264 10.88 4.82 8.62
C ALA A 264 10.86 3.72 9.68
N GLU A 265 11.62 3.88 10.76
CA GLU A 265 11.77 2.93 11.85
C GLU A 265 11.01 3.41 13.08
N LYS A 266 10.26 2.53 13.73
CA LYS A 266 9.67 2.80 15.05
C LYS A 266 10.76 2.86 16.11
N LEU A 267 10.88 4.00 16.80
CA LEU A 267 11.86 4.25 17.85
C LEU A 267 11.52 3.59 19.20
#